data_b3e220e801c68d84533e5b0bd1f00042
#
_entry.id   b3e220e801c68d84533e5b0bd1f00042
#
_cell.length_a   1.000
_cell.length_b   1.000
_cell.length_c   1.000
_cell.angle_alpha   90.00
_cell.angle_beta   90.00
_cell.angle_gamma   90.00
#
_symmetry.space_group_name_H-M   'P 1'
#
loop_
_entity.id
_entity.type
_entity.pdbx_description
1 polymer ?
#
loop_
_entity_poly.entity_id
_entity_poly.type
_entity_poly.pdbx_seq_one_letter_code
_entity_poly.pdbx_strand_id
1 'polypeptide(L)'
;LTAATRWAEDYCDRTFCHTQWTMRLDSFYGPVGSPVQFGLKADGNNIEGRQGTVPNLDVELPRPPMVQAGTATAVAITYTPAAGAATATLDATEYRVDRQATPGVCRPLYGKTWPSHLVDQNSTTVTWWAGYSADGTSVPAPVKSAVLMLVAHLWRNREMAAEAALSEVPMGTKALLDTLRWGSYR
;
A
#
# COMPACT_ATOMS: atom_id res chain seq x y z
N LEU A 1 -10.98 -7.01 -19.56
CA LEU A 1 -9.88 -7.51 -18.74
C LEU A 1 -9.56 -6.54 -17.58
N THR A 2 -9.38 -5.25 -17.84
CA THR A 2 -9.00 -4.24 -16.86
C THR A 2 -9.93 -4.19 -15.64
N ALA A 3 -11.27 -4.22 -15.86
CA ALA A 3 -12.22 -4.21 -14.76
C ALA A 3 -12.11 -5.44 -13.85
N ALA A 4 -11.93 -6.63 -14.42
CA ALA A 4 -11.75 -7.86 -13.65
C ALA A 4 -10.47 -7.86 -12.84
N THR A 5 -9.37 -7.37 -13.44
CA THR A 5 -8.08 -7.24 -12.73
C THR A 5 -8.21 -6.27 -11.57
N ARG A 6 -8.83 -5.10 -11.81
CA ARG A 6 -9.02 -4.08 -10.77
C ARG A 6 -9.86 -4.60 -9.60
N TRP A 7 -10.96 -5.26 -9.91
CA TRP A 7 -11.79 -5.88 -8.89
C TRP A 7 -11.01 -6.90 -8.04
N ALA A 8 -10.19 -7.74 -8.68
CA ALA A 8 -9.38 -8.73 -7.98
C ALA A 8 -8.27 -8.07 -7.13
N GLU A 9 -7.65 -6.98 -7.61
CA GLU A 9 -6.68 -6.18 -6.85
C GLU A 9 -7.32 -5.55 -5.61
N ASP A 10 -8.50 -4.99 -5.75
CA ASP A 10 -9.24 -4.36 -4.65
C ASP A 10 -9.75 -5.40 -3.65
N TYR A 11 -10.17 -6.58 -4.11
CA TYR A 11 -10.58 -7.67 -3.26
C TYR A 11 -9.41 -8.21 -2.40
N CYS A 12 -8.22 -8.34 -2.99
CA CYS A 12 -7.03 -8.84 -2.32
C CYS A 12 -6.29 -7.78 -1.51
N ASP A 13 -6.62 -6.50 -1.67
CA ASP A 13 -5.84 -5.35 -1.20
C ASP A 13 -4.36 -5.42 -1.65
N ARG A 14 -4.15 -5.86 -2.89
CA ARG A 14 -2.84 -6.04 -3.53
C ARG A 14 -2.79 -5.40 -4.90
N THR A 15 -1.58 -5.19 -5.39
CA THR A 15 -1.32 -4.77 -6.77
C THR A 15 -0.71 -5.93 -7.55
N PHE A 16 -1.24 -6.25 -8.72
CA PHE A 16 -0.73 -7.38 -9.52
C PHE A 16 0.26 -6.94 -10.59
N CYS A 17 -0.08 -5.93 -11.37
CA CYS A 17 0.84 -5.37 -12.36
C CYS A 17 1.51 -4.11 -11.83
N HIS A 18 2.71 -3.79 -12.31
CA HIS A 18 3.43 -2.60 -11.86
C HIS A 18 2.56 -1.35 -11.97
N THR A 19 2.20 -0.80 -10.84
CA THR A 19 1.39 0.41 -10.73
C THR A 19 2.06 1.38 -9.77
N GLN A 20 2.11 2.63 -10.15
CA GLN A 20 2.59 3.70 -9.29
C GLN A 20 1.46 4.15 -8.35
N TRP A 21 1.75 4.14 -7.07
CA TRP A 21 0.87 4.62 -6.02
C TRP A 21 1.38 5.90 -5.41
N THR A 22 0.46 6.73 -4.98
CA THR A 22 0.77 7.98 -4.28
C THR A 22 -0.08 8.07 -3.03
N MET A 23 0.56 8.25 -1.90
CA MET A 23 -0.08 8.48 -0.61
C MET A 23 0.23 9.89 -0.15
N ARG A 24 -0.76 10.58 0.37
CA ARG A 24 -0.61 11.91 0.96
C ARG A 24 -0.82 11.82 2.46
N LEU A 25 0.06 12.45 3.19
CA LEU A 25 0.08 12.48 4.64
C LEU A 25 0.13 13.93 5.12
N ASP A 26 -0.50 14.18 6.25
CA ASP A 26 -0.46 15.48 6.91
C ASP A 26 0.84 15.66 7.70
N SER A 27 1.48 14.55 8.05
CA SER A 27 2.74 14.52 8.78
C SER A 27 3.41 13.15 8.67
N PHE A 28 4.73 13.10 8.80
CA PHE A 28 5.47 11.85 8.98
C PHE A 28 5.19 11.18 10.35
N TYR A 29 4.69 11.92 11.31
CA TYR A 29 4.52 11.48 12.71
C TYR A 29 3.06 11.14 13.07
N GLY A 30 2.17 11.03 12.10
CA GLY A 30 0.75 10.84 12.36
C GLY A 30 0.03 12.12 12.78
N PRO A 31 -1.27 12.06 13.10
CA PRO A 31 -2.06 13.24 13.46
C PRO A 31 -1.51 13.91 14.72
N VAL A 32 -1.44 15.24 14.71
CA VAL A 32 -1.04 16.06 15.86
C VAL A 32 -1.98 15.78 17.02
N GLY A 33 -1.42 15.39 18.18
CA GLY A 33 -2.20 15.10 19.39
C GLY A 33 -2.52 13.61 19.60
N SER A 34 -2.27 12.75 18.64
CA SER A 34 -2.16 11.33 18.92
C SER A 34 -0.73 11.06 19.42
N PRO A 35 -0.55 10.40 20.58
CA PRO A 35 0.71 9.76 20.84
C PRO A 35 0.95 8.85 19.63
N VAL A 36 2.08 9.07 18.94
CA VAL A 36 2.38 8.43 17.66
C VAL A 36 2.22 6.94 17.80
N GLN A 37 1.06 6.44 17.43
CA GLN A 37 0.73 5.01 17.50
C GLN A 37 1.00 4.34 16.16
N PHE A 38 2.17 4.57 15.59
CA PHE A 38 2.69 3.66 14.61
C PHE A 38 3.32 2.48 15.37
N GLY A 39 2.53 1.43 15.58
CA GLY A 39 3.00 0.18 16.19
C GLY A 39 2.81 0.03 17.70
N LEU A 40 2.06 0.89 18.36
CA LEU A 40 1.50 0.55 19.66
C LEU A 40 0.15 -0.11 19.43
N LYS A 41 0.05 -1.39 19.78
CA LYS A 41 -1.25 -2.04 19.90
C LYS A 41 -2.11 -1.21 20.85
N ALA A 42 -3.38 -1.04 20.51
CA ALA A 42 -4.36 -0.30 21.30
C ALA A 42 -4.73 -0.99 22.63
N ASP A 43 -3.86 -1.82 23.19
CA ASP A 43 -4.05 -2.57 24.44
C ASP A 43 -3.56 -1.82 25.69
N GLY A 44 -3.11 -0.58 25.52
CA GLY A 44 -2.69 0.25 26.67
C GLY A 44 -1.48 -0.31 27.44
N ASN A 45 -0.91 -1.40 27.01
CA ASN A 45 0.29 -1.95 27.63
C ASN A 45 1.50 -1.13 27.19
N ASN A 46 1.83 -0.16 28.01
CA ASN A 46 3.15 0.42 28.05
C ASN A 46 4.15 -0.75 28.14
N ILE A 47 5.01 -0.89 27.14
CA ILE A 47 6.15 -1.79 27.24
C ILE A 47 7.09 -1.13 28.26
N GLU A 48 6.84 -1.37 29.54
CA GLU A 48 7.75 -0.99 30.62
C GLU A 48 9.09 -1.65 30.35
N GLY A 49 10.09 -0.85 30.09
CA GLY A 49 11.48 -1.32 29.92
C GLY A 49 12.22 -0.76 28.73
N ARG A 50 11.61 -0.08 27.78
CA ARG A 50 12.32 0.74 26.80
C ARG A 50 12.29 2.20 27.22
N GLN A 51 13.21 2.58 28.09
CA GLN A 51 13.61 3.97 28.25
C GLN A 51 14.14 4.48 26.90
N GLY A 52 13.39 5.36 26.31
CA GLY A 52 13.64 5.91 24.99
C GLY A 52 12.51 5.47 24.03
N THR A 53 11.37 6.13 24.12
CA THR A 53 10.33 6.06 23.11
C THR A 53 10.91 6.63 21.83
N VAL A 54 11.59 5.79 21.06
CA VAL A 54 11.87 6.14 19.67
C VAL A 54 10.49 6.10 19.00
N PRO A 55 9.95 7.23 18.55
CA PRO A 55 8.69 7.21 17.83
C PRO A 55 8.86 6.21 16.68
N ASN A 56 7.86 5.36 16.45
CA ASN A 56 7.89 4.51 15.28
C ASN A 56 7.84 5.43 14.05
N LEU A 57 8.99 5.60 13.43
CA LEU A 57 9.19 6.48 12.27
C LEU A 57 8.85 5.74 10.96
N ASP A 58 8.21 4.59 11.05
CA ASP A 58 7.89 3.75 9.91
C ASP A 58 6.69 4.29 9.15
N VAL A 59 6.87 4.52 7.86
CA VAL A 59 5.79 4.82 6.92
C VAL A 59 5.48 3.53 6.16
N GLU A 60 4.30 2.96 6.41
CA GLU A 60 3.82 1.79 5.69
C GLU A 60 3.40 2.18 4.27
N LEU A 61 3.75 1.33 3.30
CA LEU A 61 3.43 1.50 1.89
C LEU A 61 2.40 0.44 1.50
N PRO A 62 1.10 0.77 1.48
CA PRO A 62 0.03 -0.18 1.22
C PRO A 62 0.10 -0.78 -0.19
N ARG A 63 -0.80 -1.74 -0.47
CA ARG A 63 -0.91 -2.42 -1.78
C ARG A 63 0.31 -3.26 -2.15
N PRO A 64 0.74 -4.21 -1.30
CA PRO A 64 1.85 -5.12 -1.61
C PRO A 64 1.58 -6.00 -2.85
N PRO A 65 2.63 -6.61 -3.44
CA PRO A 65 4.04 -6.47 -3.09
C PRO A 65 4.66 -5.22 -3.69
N MET A 66 5.73 -4.73 -3.06
CA MET A 66 6.54 -3.70 -3.67
C MET A 66 7.39 -4.27 -4.82
N VAL A 67 7.64 -3.46 -5.83
CA VAL A 67 8.54 -3.83 -6.94
C VAL A 67 9.95 -4.02 -6.39
N GLN A 68 10.55 -5.21 -6.65
CA GLN A 68 11.83 -5.64 -6.06
C GLN A 68 13.04 -5.18 -6.85
N ALA A 69 12.93 -5.03 -8.17
CA ALA A 69 14.05 -4.74 -9.06
C ALA A 69 13.64 -3.87 -10.26
N GLY A 70 14.62 -3.24 -10.88
CA GLY A 70 14.43 -2.41 -12.07
C GLY A 70 14.22 -0.93 -11.75
N THR A 71 13.86 -0.15 -12.78
CA THR A 71 13.67 1.32 -12.68
C THR A 71 12.47 1.71 -11.81
N ALA A 72 11.50 0.82 -11.64
CA ALA A 72 10.30 1.03 -10.84
C ALA A 72 10.50 0.75 -9.33
N THR A 73 11.75 0.67 -8.86
CA THR A 73 12.02 0.45 -7.42
C THR A 73 12.09 1.74 -6.62
N ALA A 74 12.14 2.90 -7.28
CA ALA A 74 12.27 4.17 -6.60
C ALA A 74 11.04 4.48 -5.74
N VAL A 75 11.29 4.87 -4.51
CA VAL A 75 10.33 5.54 -3.64
C VAL A 75 10.71 7.01 -3.63
N ALA A 76 9.78 7.90 -3.89
CA ALA A 76 10.02 9.34 -3.83
C ALA A 76 9.18 9.93 -2.69
N ILE A 77 9.82 10.75 -1.88
CA ILE A 77 9.18 11.45 -0.75
C ILE A 77 9.35 12.94 -0.99
N THR A 78 8.25 13.65 -1.04
CA THR A 78 8.24 15.12 -1.11
C THR A 78 7.50 15.67 0.10
N TYR A 79 7.92 16.82 0.59
CA TYR A 79 7.32 17.45 1.76
C TYR A 79 7.43 18.98 1.69
N THR A 80 6.60 19.66 2.43
CA THR A 80 6.65 21.11 2.57
C THR A 80 7.39 21.45 3.86
N PRO A 81 8.57 22.12 3.81
CA PRO A 81 9.37 22.41 5.00
C PRO A 81 8.71 23.37 5.98
N ALA A 82 8.03 24.40 5.47
CA ALA A 82 7.38 25.44 6.26
C ALA A 82 6.25 26.11 5.46
N ALA A 83 5.38 26.83 6.15
CA ALA A 83 4.30 27.57 5.51
C ALA A 83 4.85 28.55 4.44
N GLY A 84 4.30 28.48 3.24
CA GLY A 84 4.74 29.28 2.10
C GLY A 84 6.04 28.84 1.43
N ALA A 85 6.70 27.81 1.93
CA ALA A 85 7.90 27.26 1.31
C ALA A 85 7.54 26.36 0.11
N ALA A 86 8.46 26.29 -0.85
CA ALA A 86 8.37 25.34 -1.95
C ALA A 86 8.49 23.90 -1.44
N THR A 87 7.79 22.96 -2.08
CA THR A 87 7.91 21.55 -1.82
C THR A 87 9.33 21.08 -2.06
N ALA A 88 9.91 20.37 -1.09
CA ALA A 88 11.24 19.77 -1.16
C ALA A 88 11.14 18.27 -1.39
N THR A 89 12.10 17.70 -2.10
CA THR A 89 12.26 16.25 -2.27
C THR A 89 13.28 15.74 -1.25
N LEU A 90 12.91 14.70 -0.51
CA LEU A 90 13.82 14.05 0.42
C LEU A 90 14.83 13.20 -0.36
N ASP A 91 16.11 13.36 -0.05
CA ASP A 91 17.18 12.60 -0.66
C ASP A 91 17.05 11.10 -0.30
N ALA A 92 17.26 10.21 -1.28
CA ALA A 92 17.18 8.77 -1.07
C ALA A 92 18.24 8.23 -0.10
N THR A 93 19.27 9.02 0.23
CA THR A 93 20.28 8.70 1.24
C THR A 93 19.84 8.99 2.68
N GLU A 94 18.70 9.61 2.88
CA GLU A 94 18.16 9.94 4.20
C GLU A 94 17.24 8.85 4.77
N TYR A 95 16.74 7.95 3.92
CA TYR A 95 15.79 6.90 4.31
C TYR A 95 16.12 5.55 3.69
N ARG A 96 15.58 4.51 4.27
CA ARG A 96 15.67 3.13 3.79
C ARG A 96 14.29 2.56 3.54
N VAL A 97 14.15 1.78 2.48
CA VAL A 97 12.91 1.09 2.11
C VAL A 97 13.09 -0.41 2.28
N ASP A 98 12.28 -1.01 3.13
CA ASP A 98 12.14 -2.46 3.23
C ASP A 98 11.04 -2.91 2.25
N ARG A 99 11.48 -3.48 1.12
CA ARG A 99 10.58 -3.96 0.06
C ARG A 99 10.13 -5.39 0.28
N GLN A 100 10.78 -6.12 1.20
CA GLN A 100 10.42 -7.51 1.51
C GLN A 100 9.30 -7.59 2.54
N ALA A 101 9.15 -6.55 3.34
CA ALA A 101 8.03 -6.43 4.26
C ALA A 101 6.69 -6.40 3.51
N THR A 102 5.66 -6.92 4.15
CA THR A 102 4.28 -6.91 3.64
C THR A 102 3.35 -6.32 4.70
N PRO A 103 2.93 -5.04 4.56
CA PRO A 103 3.25 -4.09 3.49
C PRO A 103 4.72 -3.65 3.51
N GLY A 104 5.18 -3.03 2.41
CA GLY A 104 6.51 -2.40 2.37
C GLY A 104 6.62 -1.28 3.41
N VAL A 105 7.82 -1.03 3.90
CA VAL A 105 8.04 -0.04 4.96
C VAL A 105 9.17 0.90 4.57
N CYS A 106 8.93 2.20 4.74
CA CYS A 106 9.95 3.23 4.59
C CYS A 106 10.27 3.83 5.96
N ARG A 107 11.55 3.94 6.30
CA ARG A 107 12.03 4.50 7.57
C ARG A 107 13.29 5.33 7.40
N PRO A 108 13.57 6.30 8.26
CA PRO A 108 14.84 7.01 8.24
C PRO A 108 16.02 6.05 8.39
N LEU A 109 17.16 6.41 7.84
CA LEU A 109 18.40 5.67 8.06
C LEU A 109 18.80 5.72 9.54
N TYR A 110 19.63 4.75 9.95
CA TYR A 110 20.14 4.71 11.31
C TYR A 110 20.83 6.04 11.70
N GLY A 111 20.41 6.61 12.83
CA GLY A 111 20.88 7.91 13.30
C GLY A 111 20.28 9.13 12.61
N LYS A 112 19.35 8.93 11.67
CA LYS A 112 18.58 9.99 11.00
C LYS A 112 17.14 10.04 11.53
N THR A 113 16.50 11.18 11.33
CA THR A 113 15.09 11.40 11.63
C THR A 113 14.42 11.98 10.39
N TRP A 114 13.10 11.90 10.32
CA TRP A 114 12.37 12.62 9.28
C TRP A 114 12.67 14.12 9.37
N PRO A 115 12.75 14.82 8.25
CA PRO A 115 13.03 16.25 8.24
C PRO A 115 11.94 17.04 8.96
N SER A 116 12.30 18.22 9.46
CA SER A 116 11.33 19.19 9.91
C SER A 116 10.42 19.58 8.75
N HIS A 117 9.13 19.51 8.95
CA HIS A 117 8.13 19.75 7.90
C HIS A 117 6.91 20.47 8.48
N LEU A 118 6.17 21.11 7.61
CA LEU A 118 4.88 21.69 7.96
C LEU A 118 3.89 20.55 8.27
N VAL A 119 3.24 20.62 9.43
CA VAL A 119 2.13 19.74 9.76
C VAL A 119 0.86 20.40 9.27
N ASP A 120 0.42 20.03 8.08
CA ASP A 120 -0.76 20.55 7.42
C ASP A 120 -1.33 19.54 6.43
N GLN A 121 -2.55 19.74 5.99
CA GLN A 121 -3.25 18.84 5.09
C GLN A 121 -2.42 18.55 3.83
N ASN A 122 -2.13 17.26 3.60
CA ASN A 122 -1.38 16.77 2.44
C ASN A 122 0.03 17.38 2.28
N SER A 123 0.66 17.81 3.38
CA SER A 123 1.98 18.44 3.34
C SER A 123 3.10 17.49 2.93
N THR A 124 2.89 16.21 3.03
CA THR A 124 3.86 15.16 2.66
C THR A 124 3.24 14.21 1.63
N THR A 125 4.01 13.89 0.61
CA THR A 125 3.58 12.95 -0.44
C THR A 125 4.63 11.85 -0.59
N VAL A 126 4.19 10.61 -0.54
CA VAL A 126 5.02 9.42 -0.76
C VAL A 126 4.53 8.71 -2.01
N THR A 127 5.43 8.47 -2.95
CA THR A 127 5.14 7.79 -4.22
C THR A 127 6.02 6.55 -4.34
N TRP A 128 5.42 5.42 -4.67
CA TRP A 128 6.13 4.15 -4.84
C TRP A 128 5.51 3.29 -5.94
N TRP A 129 6.20 2.22 -6.29
CA TRP A 129 5.71 1.24 -7.24
C TRP A 129 5.41 -0.08 -6.53
N ALA A 130 4.25 -0.65 -6.84
CA ALA A 130 3.83 -1.96 -6.36
C ALA A 130 3.43 -2.85 -7.54
N GLY A 131 3.46 -4.15 -7.33
CA GLY A 131 3.11 -5.17 -8.31
C GLY A 131 4.19 -6.24 -8.49
N TYR A 132 3.81 -7.37 -9.05
CA TYR A 132 4.70 -8.52 -9.27
C TYR A 132 5.57 -8.33 -10.52
N SER A 133 5.01 -7.83 -11.61
CA SER A 133 5.72 -7.56 -12.86
C SER A 133 4.97 -6.56 -13.74
N ALA A 134 5.68 -5.94 -14.68
CA ALA A 134 5.08 -4.97 -15.61
C ALA A 134 4.11 -5.64 -16.61
N ASP A 135 4.43 -6.86 -17.04
CA ASP A 135 3.73 -7.62 -18.08
C ASP A 135 2.77 -8.70 -17.52
N GLY A 136 2.69 -8.83 -16.19
CA GLY A 136 1.87 -9.85 -15.54
C GLY A 136 2.47 -11.26 -15.53
N THR A 137 3.69 -11.47 -16.04
CA THR A 137 4.30 -12.81 -16.12
C THR A 137 4.53 -13.43 -14.75
N SER A 138 5.00 -12.63 -13.78
CA SER A 138 5.29 -13.07 -12.41
C SER A 138 4.08 -13.07 -11.47
N VAL A 139 2.89 -12.72 -11.97
CA VAL A 139 1.66 -12.81 -11.18
C VAL A 139 1.34 -14.26 -10.86
N PRO A 140 1.02 -14.60 -9.59
CA PRO A 140 0.71 -15.97 -9.20
C PRO A 140 -0.39 -16.63 -10.04
N ALA A 141 -0.22 -17.90 -10.36
CA ALA A 141 -1.17 -18.64 -11.20
C ALA A 141 -2.62 -18.64 -10.66
N PRO A 142 -2.88 -18.75 -9.34
CA PRO A 142 -4.24 -18.65 -8.81
C PRO A 142 -4.95 -17.34 -9.16
N VAL A 143 -4.20 -16.22 -9.14
CA VAL A 143 -4.75 -14.91 -9.53
C VAL A 143 -5.13 -14.89 -10.99
N LYS A 144 -4.25 -15.39 -11.87
CA LYS A 144 -4.54 -15.47 -13.32
C LYS A 144 -5.81 -16.27 -13.59
N SER A 145 -5.93 -17.42 -12.95
CA SER A 145 -7.13 -18.27 -13.07
C SER A 145 -8.37 -17.56 -12.55
N ALA A 146 -8.29 -16.91 -11.40
CA ALA A 146 -9.40 -16.16 -10.81
C ALA A 146 -9.85 -14.99 -11.70
N VAL A 147 -8.89 -14.24 -12.27
CA VAL A 147 -9.20 -13.13 -13.19
C VAL A 147 -9.88 -13.66 -14.47
N LEU A 148 -9.40 -14.78 -15.02
CA LEU A 148 -10.04 -15.40 -16.20
C LEU A 148 -11.47 -15.87 -15.90
N MET A 149 -11.69 -16.48 -14.74
CA MET A 149 -13.05 -16.87 -14.29
C MET A 149 -13.95 -15.63 -14.15
N LEU A 150 -13.44 -14.57 -13.58
CA LEU A 150 -14.17 -13.32 -13.42
C LEU A 150 -14.49 -12.66 -14.78
N VAL A 151 -13.55 -12.67 -15.73
CA VAL A 151 -13.79 -12.20 -17.10
C VAL A 151 -14.89 -13.01 -17.77
N ALA A 152 -14.86 -14.35 -17.66
CA ALA A 152 -15.89 -15.21 -18.22
C ALA A 152 -17.27 -14.94 -17.59
N HIS A 153 -17.30 -14.71 -16.27
CA HIS A 153 -18.53 -14.35 -15.55
C HIS A 153 -19.08 -13.01 -16.03
N LEU A 154 -18.24 -11.97 -16.09
CA LEU A 154 -18.65 -10.64 -16.58
C LEU A 154 -19.09 -10.67 -18.05
N TRP A 155 -18.45 -11.50 -18.87
CA TRP A 155 -18.83 -11.67 -20.27
C TRP A 155 -20.22 -12.30 -20.43
N ARG A 156 -20.53 -13.32 -19.62
CA ARG A 156 -21.85 -13.97 -19.65
C ARG A 156 -22.97 -13.06 -19.14
N ASN A 157 -22.66 -12.23 -18.16
CA ASN A 157 -23.62 -11.36 -17.47
C ASN A 157 -23.46 -9.89 -17.88
N ARG A 158 -23.10 -9.63 -19.13
CA ARG A 158 -22.87 -8.26 -19.64
C ARG A 158 -24.15 -7.43 -19.77
N GLU A 159 -25.29 -8.06 -19.87
CA GLU A 159 -26.62 -7.41 -19.93
C GLU A 159 -27.23 -7.45 -18.53
N MET A 160 -27.12 -6.36 -17.79
CA MET A 160 -27.70 -6.23 -16.44
C MET A 160 -29.22 -6.16 -16.42
N ALA A 161 -29.88 -6.21 -17.59
CA ALA A 161 -31.32 -6.09 -17.73
C ALA A 161 -32.09 -7.43 -17.73
N ALA A 162 -31.41 -8.56 -17.54
CA ALA A 162 -32.07 -9.84 -17.40
C ALA A 162 -32.65 -9.98 -15.98
N GLU A 163 -33.91 -10.33 -15.87
CA GLU A 163 -34.69 -10.55 -14.62
C GLU A 163 -34.13 -11.63 -13.69
N ALA A 164 -32.98 -12.22 -13.99
CA ALA A 164 -32.31 -13.17 -13.12
C ALA A 164 -31.48 -12.43 -12.08
N ALA A 165 -31.72 -12.76 -10.81
CA ALA A 165 -30.99 -12.28 -9.65
C ALA A 165 -29.51 -12.08 -9.96
N LEU A 166 -28.99 -10.89 -9.62
CA LEU A 166 -27.56 -10.55 -9.69
C LEU A 166 -26.73 -11.75 -9.19
N SER A 167 -26.19 -12.53 -10.12
CA SER A 167 -25.37 -13.69 -9.77
C SER A 167 -24.11 -13.16 -9.07
N GLU A 168 -23.95 -13.52 -7.80
CA GLU A 168 -22.74 -13.20 -7.07
C GLU A 168 -21.49 -13.72 -7.81
N VAL A 169 -20.37 -13.03 -7.60
CA VAL A 169 -19.07 -13.48 -8.10
C VAL A 169 -18.86 -14.94 -7.70
N PRO A 170 -18.47 -15.83 -8.63
CA PRO A 170 -18.34 -17.25 -8.36
C PRO A 170 -17.50 -17.54 -7.12
N MET A 171 -17.98 -18.37 -6.22
CA MET A 171 -17.27 -18.71 -4.97
C MET A 171 -15.84 -19.22 -5.22
N GLY A 172 -15.63 -19.96 -6.33
CA GLY A 172 -14.31 -20.43 -6.74
C GLY A 172 -13.32 -19.29 -7.03
N THR A 173 -13.81 -18.17 -7.59
CA THR A 173 -12.97 -16.98 -7.79
C THR A 173 -12.53 -16.38 -6.46
N LYS A 174 -13.46 -16.21 -5.52
CA LYS A 174 -13.15 -15.71 -4.17
C LYS A 174 -12.19 -16.63 -3.44
N ALA A 175 -12.43 -17.95 -3.45
CA ALA A 175 -11.56 -18.93 -2.79
C ALA A 175 -10.12 -18.92 -3.31
N LEU A 176 -9.91 -18.72 -4.61
CA LEU A 176 -8.57 -18.58 -5.19
C LEU A 176 -7.89 -17.27 -4.75
N LEU A 177 -8.63 -16.18 -4.66
CA LEU A 177 -8.09 -14.88 -4.26
C LEU A 177 -7.85 -14.78 -2.76
N ASP A 178 -8.62 -15.45 -1.92
CA ASP A 178 -8.46 -15.47 -0.46
C ASP A 178 -7.09 -16.00 -0.03
N THR A 179 -6.48 -16.88 -0.82
CA THR A 179 -5.12 -17.38 -0.55
C THR A 179 -4.05 -16.29 -0.62
N LEU A 180 -4.37 -15.16 -1.25
CA LEU A 180 -3.45 -14.04 -1.47
C LEU A 180 -3.93 -12.74 -0.85
N ARG A 181 -5.10 -12.75 -0.26
CA ARG A 181 -5.69 -11.56 0.36
C ARG A 181 -4.82 -11.07 1.51
N TRP A 182 -4.49 -9.78 1.49
CA TRP A 182 -3.77 -9.12 2.56
C TRP A 182 -4.76 -8.37 3.46
N GLY A 183 -4.55 -8.42 4.77
CA GLY A 183 -5.36 -7.65 5.72
C GLY A 183 -6.66 -8.31 6.20
N SER A 184 -6.90 -9.60 5.91
CA SER A 184 -8.10 -10.32 6.34
C SER A 184 -8.21 -10.53 7.86
N TYR A 185 -7.21 -10.12 8.64
CA TYR A 185 -7.16 -10.21 10.10
C TYR A 185 -7.07 -8.83 10.79
N ARG A 186 -7.58 -7.78 10.16
CA ARG A 186 -7.74 -6.47 10.81
C ARG A 186 -9.15 -6.29 11.31
#